data_fb43bc148de23e5c5fe75f335dbea7a9
#
_entry.id   fb43bc148de23e5c5fe75f335dbea7a9
#
_cell.length_a   1.000
_cell.length_b   1.000
_cell.length_c   1.000
_cell.angle_alpha   90.00
_cell.angle_beta   90.00
_cell.angle_gamma   90.00
#
_symmetry.space_group_name_H-M   'P 1'
#
loop_
_entity.id
_entity.type
_entity.pdbx_description
1 polymer ?
#
loop_
_entity_poly.entity_id
_entity_poly.type
_entity_poly.pdbx_seq_one_letter_code
_entity_poly.pdbx_strand_id
1 'polypeptide(L)'
;MGQRIAEIAARLSGWGSESLDALVDSVENAASADDKGRTLEELCSRLFASVPGFAVTGRVRTETEEIDISVVNDSTEPHLRREGALILAECKNWSGKCGKNEFVVFLAKLENRSQRCTLGFLISWNGFKETVTKEMLRGSREQILVVPMTGEDIRTAVRSGDFVKALLECWDRAVNL
;
A
#
# COMPACT_ATOMS: atom_id res chain seq x y z
N MET A 1 10.74 24.50 -3.53
CA MET A 1 10.92 23.52 -2.44
C MET A 1 9.98 23.74 -1.25
N GLY A 2 9.83 24.99 -0.73
CA GLY A 2 9.00 25.28 0.44
C GLY A 2 7.48 25.08 0.27
N GLN A 3 6.95 25.30 -0.92
CA GLN A 3 5.51 25.18 -1.18
C GLN A 3 5.03 23.71 -1.14
N ARG A 4 5.83 22.75 -1.64
CA ARG A 4 5.52 21.32 -1.58
C ARG A 4 5.58 20.76 -0.15
N ILE A 5 6.52 21.23 0.68
CA ILE A 5 6.62 20.82 2.09
C ILE A 5 5.40 21.34 2.86
N ALA A 6 4.93 22.56 2.58
CA ALA A 6 3.74 23.12 3.20
C ALA A 6 2.45 22.38 2.79
N GLU A 7 2.35 21.92 1.53
CA GLU A 7 1.23 21.10 1.05
C GLU A 7 1.21 19.70 1.68
N ILE A 8 2.39 19.07 1.85
CA ILE A 8 2.52 17.79 2.56
C ILE A 8 2.16 17.96 4.03
N ALA A 9 2.66 19.01 4.68
CA ALA A 9 2.33 19.33 6.07
C ALA A 9 0.83 19.65 6.25
N ALA A 10 0.21 20.37 5.30
CA ALA A 10 -1.23 20.67 5.32
C ALA A 10 -2.09 19.40 5.09
N ARG A 11 -1.63 18.46 4.28
CA ARG A 11 -2.29 17.15 4.10
C ARG A 11 -2.13 16.26 5.32
N LEU A 12 -0.96 16.26 5.96
CA LEU A 12 -0.72 15.56 7.22
C LEU A 12 -1.50 16.16 8.40
N SER A 13 -1.81 17.45 8.39
CA SER A 13 -2.63 18.10 9.41
C SER A 13 -4.13 17.75 9.34
N GLY A 14 -4.58 17.19 8.21
CA GLY A 14 -5.94 16.63 8.07
C GLY A 14 -6.08 15.21 8.62
N TRP A 15 -4.99 14.59 9.03
CA TRP A 15 -4.98 13.25 9.60
C TRP A 15 -5.00 13.38 11.13
N GLY A 16 -5.82 12.57 11.81
CA GLY A 16 -6.00 12.65 13.25
C GLY A 16 -4.67 12.64 14.04
N SER A 17 -4.67 13.14 15.25
CA SER A 17 -3.48 13.21 16.13
C SER A 17 -3.07 11.87 16.73
N GLU A 18 -3.73 10.78 16.36
CA GLU A 18 -3.49 9.43 16.86
C GLU A 18 -2.11 8.91 16.43
N SER A 19 -1.41 8.21 17.32
CA SER A 19 -0.11 7.60 17.00
C SER A 19 -0.27 6.40 16.06
N LEU A 20 0.81 6.00 15.35
CA LEU A 20 0.77 4.81 14.50
C LEU A 20 0.49 3.54 15.32
N ASP A 21 1.01 3.44 16.56
CA ASP A 21 0.73 2.32 17.45
C ASP A 21 -0.76 2.25 17.82
N ALA A 22 -1.37 3.39 18.15
CA ALA A 22 -2.81 3.46 18.44
C ALA A 22 -3.65 3.09 17.21
N LEU A 23 -3.20 3.43 15.99
CA LEU A 23 -3.85 2.98 14.77
C LEU A 23 -3.72 1.47 14.55
N VAL A 24 -2.57 0.87 14.87
CA VAL A 24 -2.43 -0.61 14.85
C VAL A 24 -3.43 -1.26 15.80
N ASP A 25 -3.54 -0.75 17.03
CA ASP A 25 -4.53 -1.22 18.00
C ASP A 25 -5.97 -1.07 17.47
N SER A 26 -6.25 0.05 16.79
CA SER A 26 -7.57 0.31 16.19
C SER A 26 -7.88 -0.67 15.04
N VAL A 27 -6.89 -1.04 14.22
CA VAL A 27 -7.03 -2.06 13.16
C VAL A 27 -7.34 -3.43 13.75
N GLU A 28 -6.68 -3.79 14.85
CA GLU A 28 -6.85 -5.09 15.51
C GLU A 28 -8.20 -5.22 16.24
N ASN A 29 -8.66 -4.14 16.84
CA ASN A 29 -9.86 -4.12 17.70
C ASN A 29 -11.11 -3.58 16.99
N ALA A 30 -11.06 -3.27 15.69
CA ALA A 30 -12.21 -2.76 14.96
C ALA A 30 -13.38 -3.76 14.97
N ALA A 31 -14.56 -3.26 15.36
CA ALA A 31 -15.73 -4.10 15.63
C ALA A 31 -16.49 -4.49 14.36
N SER A 32 -16.54 -3.59 13.37
CA SER A 32 -17.26 -3.80 12.10
C SER A 32 -16.32 -4.05 10.93
N ALA A 33 -16.84 -4.65 9.85
CA ALA A 33 -16.08 -4.85 8.61
C ALA A 33 -15.66 -3.50 7.99
N ASP A 34 -16.54 -2.51 8.02
CA ASP A 34 -16.28 -1.17 7.49
C ASP A 34 -15.19 -0.45 8.32
N ASP A 35 -15.23 -0.56 9.64
CA ASP A 35 -14.19 0.02 10.50
C ASP A 35 -12.85 -0.68 10.28
N LYS A 36 -12.83 -2.00 10.11
CA LYS A 36 -11.62 -2.78 9.79
C LYS A 36 -10.95 -2.29 8.50
N GLY A 37 -11.73 -2.07 7.45
CA GLY A 37 -11.23 -1.53 6.20
C GLY A 37 -10.69 -0.13 6.37
N ARG A 38 -11.49 0.78 6.93
CA ARG A 38 -11.16 2.19 7.09
C ARG A 38 -9.92 2.43 7.97
N THR A 39 -9.80 1.73 9.09
CA THR A 39 -8.64 1.90 9.99
C THR A 39 -7.34 1.40 9.36
N LEU A 40 -7.38 0.30 8.61
CA LEU A 40 -6.21 -0.19 7.87
C LEU A 40 -5.81 0.77 6.76
N GLU A 41 -6.77 1.29 6.00
CA GLU A 41 -6.50 2.29 4.96
C GLU A 41 -5.87 3.57 5.54
N GLU A 42 -6.36 4.06 6.69
CA GLU A 42 -5.80 5.22 7.38
C GLU A 42 -4.36 4.95 7.83
N LEU A 43 -4.11 3.83 8.51
CA LEU A 43 -2.77 3.43 8.95
C LEU A 43 -1.80 3.37 7.76
N CYS A 44 -2.16 2.64 6.71
CA CYS A 44 -1.33 2.49 5.52
C CYS A 44 -1.10 3.82 4.81
N SER A 45 -2.14 4.65 4.67
CA SER A 45 -2.00 5.97 4.05
C SER A 45 -0.99 6.85 4.78
N ARG A 46 -0.97 6.83 6.11
CA ARG A 46 0.04 7.58 6.91
C ARG A 46 1.44 6.99 6.75
N LEU A 47 1.57 5.67 6.71
CA LEU A 47 2.85 5.01 6.47
C LEU A 47 3.40 5.38 5.07
N PHE A 48 2.60 5.30 4.02
CA PHE A 48 3.01 5.73 2.68
C PHE A 48 3.37 7.22 2.64
N ALA A 49 2.62 8.07 3.33
CA ALA A 49 2.92 9.51 3.39
C ALA A 49 4.22 9.83 4.14
N SER A 50 4.74 8.93 4.97
CA SER A 50 6.03 9.07 5.63
C SER A 50 7.23 8.82 4.71
N VAL A 51 7.01 8.19 3.54
CA VAL A 51 8.08 7.89 2.58
C VAL A 51 8.51 9.19 1.87
N PRO A 52 9.79 9.55 1.89
CA PRO A 52 10.28 10.75 1.20
C PRO A 52 9.98 10.71 -0.31
N GLY A 53 9.31 11.77 -0.80
CA GLY A 53 8.94 11.90 -2.20
C GLY A 53 7.61 11.23 -2.59
N PHE A 54 6.90 10.60 -1.66
CA PHE A 54 5.55 10.12 -1.90
C PHE A 54 4.52 11.21 -1.60
N ALA A 55 3.63 11.48 -2.56
CA ALA A 55 2.45 12.31 -2.34
C ALA A 55 1.21 11.42 -2.36
N VAL A 56 0.66 11.16 -1.18
CA VAL A 56 -0.47 10.24 -0.99
C VAL A 56 -1.78 10.98 -1.23
N THR A 57 -2.63 10.39 -2.05
CA THR A 57 -4.06 10.68 -2.11
C THR A 57 -4.77 9.47 -1.53
N GLY A 58 -5.62 9.66 -0.53
CA GLY A 58 -6.42 8.59 0.05
C GLY A 58 -7.41 8.00 -0.96
N ARG A 59 -8.47 7.42 -0.47
CA ARG A 59 -9.49 6.76 -1.28
C ARG A 59 -9.91 7.57 -2.51
N VAL A 60 -9.70 7.00 -3.69
CA VAL A 60 -10.09 7.58 -4.97
C VAL A 60 -11.17 6.72 -5.60
N ARG A 61 -12.31 7.34 -5.90
CA ARG A 61 -13.38 6.69 -6.67
C ARG A 61 -13.33 7.18 -8.11
N THR A 62 -13.23 6.23 -9.03
CA THR A 62 -13.45 6.45 -10.45
C THR A 62 -14.87 5.95 -10.82
N GLU A 63 -15.29 6.12 -12.07
CA GLU A 63 -16.59 5.60 -12.52
C GLU A 63 -16.68 4.06 -12.46
N THR A 64 -15.55 3.37 -12.54
CA THR A 64 -15.48 1.91 -12.66
C THR A 64 -14.82 1.21 -11.47
N GLU A 65 -14.05 1.94 -10.66
CA GLU A 65 -13.20 1.33 -9.62
C GLU A 65 -13.09 2.23 -8.38
N GLU A 66 -12.89 1.60 -7.24
CA GLU A 66 -12.43 2.22 -6.01
C GLU A 66 -10.98 1.84 -5.74
N ILE A 67 -10.15 2.83 -5.42
CA ILE A 67 -8.73 2.67 -5.08
C ILE A 67 -8.57 3.15 -3.65
N ASP A 68 -8.02 2.29 -2.78
CA ASP A 68 -7.88 2.63 -1.38
C ASP A 68 -6.80 3.70 -1.16
N ILE A 69 -5.64 3.54 -1.81
CA ILE A 69 -4.51 4.48 -1.69
C ILE A 69 -3.87 4.69 -3.06
N SER A 70 -3.74 5.95 -3.46
CA SER A 70 -3.00 6.38 -4.65
C SER A 70 -1.83 7.26 -4.23
N VAL A 71 -0.65 6.99 -4.80
CA VAL A 71 0.60 7.68 -4.49
C VAL A 71 1.23 8.21 -5.75
N VAL A 72 1.46 9.51 -5.82
CA VAL A 72 2.36 10.09 -6.82
C VAL A 72 3.79 9.86 -6.35
N ASN A 73 4.60 9.21 -7.18
CA ASN A 73 5.94 8.77 -6.87
C ASN A 73 6.99 9.76 -7.38
N ASP A 74 7.46 10.61 -6.49
CA ASP A 74 8.63 11.48 -6.67
C ASP A 74 9.80 11.03 -5.75
N SER A 75 9.88 9.74 -5.41
CA SER A 75 10.89 9.21 -4.49
C SER A 75 12.30 9.35 -5.05
N THR A 76 13.25 9.62 -4.17
CA THR A 76 14.69 9.58 -4.46
C THR A 76 15.32 8.23 -4.11
N GLU A 77 14.57 7.33 -3.48
CA GLU A 77 15.02 5.96 -3.20
C GLU A 77 15.26 5.21 -4.51
N PRO A 78 16.47 4.65 -4.72
CA PRO A 78 16.87 4.09 -6.02
C PRO A 78 15.93 3.02 -6.60
N HIS A 79 15.35 2.15 -5.75
CA HIS A 79 14.41 1.13 -6.19
C HIS A 79 13.08 1.76 -6.59
N LEU A 80 12.50 2.59 -5.71
CA LEU A 80 11.18 3.21 -5.92
C LEU A 80 11.21 4.24 -7.06
N ARG A 81 12.33 4.96 -7.25
CA ARG A 81 12.49 5.96 -8.32
C ARG A 81 12.40 5.37 -9.72
N ARG A 82 12.71 4.09 -9.88
CA ARG A 82 12.66 3.39 -11.17
C ARG A 82 11.26 2.93 -11.55
N GLU A 83 10.37 2.93 -10.58
CA GLU A 83 8.97 2.55 -10.78
C GLU A 83 8.17 3.68 -11.41
N GLY A 84 6.95 3.37 -11.86
CA GLY A 84 6.07 4.33 -12.51
C GLY A 84 5.76 5.56 -11.65
N ALA A 85 5.28 6.62 -12.30
CA ALA A 85 4.92 7.87 -11.62
C ALA A 85 3.75 7.71 -10.64
N LEU A 86 3.00 6.63 -10.76
CA LEU A 86 1.88 6.29 -9.90
C LEU A 86 2.11 4.93 -9.25
N ILE A 87 1.90 4.85 -7.94
CA ILE A 87 1.87 3.62 -7.16
C ILE A 87 0.48 3.51 -6.53
N LEU A 88 -0.11 2.32 -6.58
CA LEU A 88 -1.38 2.05 -5.90
C LEU A 88 -1.17 1.10 -4.73
N ALA A 89 -2.02 1.24 -3.70
CA ALA A 89 -2.14 0.22 -2.67
C ALA A 89 -3.60 -0.13 -2.42
N GLU A 90 -3.84 -1.40 -2.18
CA GLU A 90 -5.14 -1.97 -1.83
C GLU A 90 -5.05 -2.64 -0.47
N CYS A 91 -6.00 -2.35 0.41
CA CYS A 91 -6.01 -2.80 1.79
C CYS A 91 -7.12 -3.83 2.03
N LYS A 92 -6.76 -5.00 2.59
CA LYS A 92 -7.70 -6.07 2.92
C LYS A 92 -7.58 -6.45 4.39
N ASN A 93 -8.57 -6.10 5.20
CA ASN A 93 -8.67 -6.48 6.60
C ASN A 93 -9.86 -7.41 6.84
N TRP A 94 -9.82 -8.57 6.21
CA TRP A 94 -10.83 -9.61 6.37
C TRP A 94 -10.38 -10.62 7.44
N SER A 95 -11.31 -11.42 7.94
CA SER A 95 -11.00 -12.51 8.88
C SER A 95 -10.16 -13.64 8.27
N GLY A 96 -10.15 -13.77 6.94
CA GLY A 96 -9.39 -14.77 6.20
C GLY A 96 -8.20 -14.18 5.44
N LYS A 97 -7.36 -15.09 4.92
CA LYS A 97 -6.22 -14.74 4.07
C LYS A 97 -6.68 -14.29 2.67
N CYS A 98 -6.04 -13.28 2.13
CA CYS A 98 -6.21 -12.81 0.76
C CYS A 98 -5.81 -13.88 -0.26
N GLY A 99 -6.59 -14.05 -1.31
CA GLY A 99 -6.40 -15.09 -2.30
C GLY A 99 -6.14 -14.55 -3.71
N LYS A 100 -6.18 -15.49 -4.68
CA LYS A 100 -5.95 -15.22 -6.10
C LYS A 100 -6.89 -14.15 -6.67
N ASN A 101 -8.18 -14.21 -6.33
CA ASN A 101 -9.16 -13.32 -6.94
C ASN A 101 -8.88 -11.85 -6.63
N GLU A 102 -8.53 -11.54 -5.39
CA GLU A 102 -8.17 -10.20 -4.94
C GLU A 102 -6.89 -9.72 -5.64
N PHE A 103 -5.91 -10.62 -5.80
CA PHE A 103 -4.67 -10.33 -6.53
C PHE A 103 -4.95 -9.97 -7.99
N VAL A 104 -5.74 -10.77 -8.70
CA VAL A 104 -6.07 -10.55 -10.12
C VAL A 104 -6.87 -9.26 -10.31
N VAL A 105 -7.84 -8.99 -9.43
CA VAL A 105 -8.61 -7.74 -9.47
C VAL A 105 -7.71 -6.53 -9.24
N PHE A 106 -6.78 -6.62 -8.28
CA PHE A 106 -5.84 -5.54 -8.03
C PHE A 106 -4.86 -5.33 -9.19
N LEU A 107 -4.32 -6.41 -9.77
CA LEU A 107 -3.46 -6.33 -10.96
C LEU A 107 -4.17 -5.59 -12.10
N ALA A 108 -5.44 -5.90 -12.37
CA ALA A 108 -6.23 -5.21 -13.39
C ALA A 108 -6.37 -3.70 -13.11
N LYS A 109 -6.50 -3.29 -11.84
CA LYS A 109 -6.50 -1.86 -11.47
C LYS A 109 -5.19 -1.16 -11.83
N LEU A 110 -4.04 -1.84 -11.70
CA LEU A 110 -2.73 -1.31 -12.09
C LEU A 110 -2.62 -1.19 -13.61
N GLU A 111 -3.05 -2.21 -14.36
CA GLU A 111 -3.05 -2.24 -15.84
C GLU A 111 -3.87 -1.09 -16.42
N ASN A 112 -5.01 -0.75 -15.80
CA ASN A 112 -5.91 0.33 -16.23
C ASN A 112 -5.32 1.76 -16.05
N ARG A 113 -4.05 1.92 -15.73
CA ARG A 113 -3.39 3.22 -15.50
C ARG A 113 -2.50 3.69 -16.65
N SER A 114 -2.79 3.25 -17.87
CA SER A 114 -2.09 3.71 -19.09
C SER A 114 -0.55 3.62 -18.96
N GLN A 115 -0.06 2.52 -18.39
CA GLN A 115 1.38 2.26 -18.12
C GLN A 115 2.06 3.30 -17.20
N ARG A 116 1.29 4.05 -16.41
CA ARG A 116 1.84 4.99 -15.39
C ARG A 116 2.05 4.34 -14.04
N CYS A 117 1.57 3.11 -13.87
CA CYS A 117 1.64 2.34 -12.64
C CYS A 117 2.32 0.99 -12.92
N THR A 118 3.58 0.84 -12.52
CA THR A 118 4.35 -0.40 -12.67
C THR A 118 4.47 -1.14 -11.34
N LEU A 119 4.12 -0.49 -10.23
CA LEU A 119 4.23 -1.02 -8.89
C LEU A 119 2.91 -0.83 -8.12
N GLY A 120 2.46 -1.89 -7.47
CA GLY A 120 1.34 -1.84 -6.54
C GLY A 120 1.59 -2.67 -5.28
N PHE A 121 1.04 -2.22 -4.14
CA PHE A 121 1.12 -2.93 -2.87
C PHE A 121 -0.24 -3.52 -2.51
N LEU A 122 -0.34 -4.84 -2.47
CA LEU A 122 -1.51 -5.54 -1.97
C LEU A 122 -1.30 -5.86 -0.49
N ILE A 123 -2.04 -5.17 0.37
CA ILE A 123 -1.89 -5.26 1.83
C ILE A 123 -2.98 -6.14 2.39
N SER A 124 -2.61 -7.21 3.09
CA SER A 124 -3.56 -8.10 3.76
C SER A 124 -3.20 -8.29 5.22
N TRP A 125 -4.06 -7.81 6.14
CA TRP A 125 -3.80 -7.89 7.57
C TRP A 125 -3.58 -9.32 8.05
N ASN A 126 -4.34 -10.27 7.51
CA ASN A 126 -4.28 -11.70 7.86
C ASN A 126 -3.42 -12.53 6.89
N GLY A 127 -2.64 -11.87 6.02
CA GLY A 127 -1.70 -12.52 5.10
C GLY A 127 -2.37 -13.11 3.86
N PHE A 128 -1.62 -13.98 3.17
CA PHE A 128 -1.96 -14.47 1.84
C PHE A 128 -2.03 -15.99 1.77
N LYS A 129 -2.86 -16.49 0.85
CA LYS A 129 -2.90 -17.91 0.45
C LYS A 129 -1.78 -18.19 -0.56
N GLU A 130 -1.30 -19.42 -0.64
CA GLU A 130 -0.31 -19.86 -1.65
C GLU A 130 -0.73 -19.57 -3.09
N THR A 131 -2.04 -19.47 -3.35
CA THR A 131 -2.56 -19.14 -4.67
C THR A 131 -2.10 -17.77 -5.17
N VAL A 132 -1.79 -16.82 -4.28
CA VAL A 132 -1.23 -15.50 -4.63
C VAL A 132 0.19 -15.68 -5.16
N THR A 133 1.05 -16.41 -4.46
CA THR A 133 2.41 -16.69 -4.91
C THR A 133 2.44 -17.37 -6.28
N LYS A 134 1.51 -18.31 -6.52
CA LYS A 134 1.39 -18.98 -7.82
C LYS A 134 1.01 -18.03 -8.95
N GLU A 135 0.14 -17.03 -8.68
CA GLU A 135 -0.21 -16.00 -9.68
C GLU A 135 0.95 -15.04 -9.92
N MET A 136 1.69 -14.64 -8.89
CA MET A 136 2.90 -13.81 -9.05
C MET A 136 3.93 -14.49 -9.95
N LEU A 137 4.19 -15.78 -9.75
CA LEU A 137 5.10 -16.56 -10.59
C LEU A 137 4.62 -16.65 -12.05
N ARG A 138 3.32 -16.73 -12.28
CA ARG A 138 2.74 -16.72 -13.64
C ARG A 138 2.93 -15.37 -14.33
N GLY A 139 2.79 -14.29 -13.59
CA GLY A 139 2.95 -12.91 -14.07
C GLY A 139 4.39 -12.39 -14.06
N SER A 140 5.39 -13.22 -13.74
CA SER A 140 6.78 -12.78 -13.56
C SER A 140 7.46 -12.19 -14.83
N ARG A 141 6.83 -12.28 -15.98
CA ARG A 141 7.29 -11.67 -17.25
C ARG A 141 6.62 -10.33 -17.54
N GLU A 142 5.63 -9.96 -16.77
CA GLU A 142 4.90 -8.70 -16.94
C GLU A 142 5.71 -7.53 -16.38
N GLN A 143 5.42 -6.32 -16.86
CA GLN A 143 6.10 -5.11 -16.41
C GLN A 143 5.53 -4.56 -15.09
N ILE A 144 4.44 -5.12 -14.60
CA ILE A 144 3.76 -4.67 -13.39
C ILE A 144 4.10 -5.60 -12.25
N LEU A 145 4.66 -5.04 -11.18
CA LEU A 145 4.95 -5.77 -9.96
C LEU A 145 3.86 -5.50 -8.91
N VAL A 146 3.22 -6.56 -8.45
CA VAL A 146 2.37 -6.52 -7.26
C VAL A 146 3.17 -7.05 -6.07
N VAL A 147 3.36 -6.21 -5.06
CA VAL A 147 4.08 -6.54 -3.83
C VAL A 147 3.08 -6.87 -2.71
N PRO A 148 3.04 -8.12 -2.24
CA PRO A 148 2.24 -8.48 -1.07
C PRO A 148 2.88 -7.95 0.21
N MET A 149 2.09 -7.29 1.06
CA MET A 149 2.47 -6.89 2.42
C MET A 149 1.47 -7.47 3.43
N THR A 150 1.98 -8.06 4.48
CA THR A 150 1.16 -8.64 5.55
C THR A 150 0.97 -7.66 6.70
N GLY A 151 0.00 -7.92 7.58
CA GLY A 151 -0.15 -7.18 8.85
C GLY A 151 1.11 -7.23 9.71
N GLU A 152 1.92 -8.31 9.64
CA GLU A 152 3.19 -8.39 10.38
C GLU A 152 4.25 -7.46 9.78
N ASP A 153 4.32 -7.31 8.47
CA ASP A 153 5.20 -6.31 7.82
C ASP A 153 4.84 -4.89 8.27
N ILE A 154 3.53 -4.58 8.35
CA ILE A 154 3.04 -3.28 8.82
C ILE A 154 3.38 -3.06 10.31
N ARG A 155 3.10 -4.05 11.18
CA ARG A 155 3.45 -3.96 12.62
C ARG A 155 4.95 -3.78 12.83
N THR A 156 5.76 -4.49 12.06
CA THR A 156 7.23 -4.37 12.13
C THR A 156 7.69 -2.98 11.69
N ALA A 157 7.11 -2.43 10.63
CA ALA A 157 7.40 -1.08 10.16
C ALA A 157 7.05 -0.02 11.22
N VAL A 158 5.90 -0.13 11.87
CA VAL A 158 5.48 0.78 12.94
C VAL A 158 6.44 0.69 14.13
N ARG A 159 6.75 -0.52 14.60
CA ARG A 159 7.67 -0.74 15.73
C ARG A 159 9.10 -0.23 15.46
N SER A 160 9.58 -0.38 14.23
CA SER A 160 10.94 0.07 13.87
C SER A 160 11.00 1.56 13.54
N GLY A 161 9.88 2.19 13.20
CA GLY A 161 9.82 3.56 12.70
C GLY A 161 10.43 3.73 11.29
N ASP A 162 10.68 2.63 10.57
CA ASP A 162 11.31 2.64 9.24
C ASP A 162 10.44 1.91 8.21
N PHE A 163 9.46 2.63 7.68
CA PHE A 163 8.56 2.08 6.68
C PHE A 163 9.23 1.93 5.30
N VAL A 164 10.21 2.77 4.98
CA VAL A 164 10.98 2.63 3.72
C VAL A 164 11.68 1.28 3.68
N LYS A 165 12.34 0.90 4.77
CA LYS A 165 12.98 -0.42 4.89
C LYS A 165 11.98 -1.55 4.70
N ALA A 166 10.81 -1.47 5.34
CA ALA A 166 9.76 -2.50 5.21
C ALA A 166 9.24 -2.62 3.77
N LEU A 167 9.05 -1.49 3.05
CA LEU A 167 8.68 -1.50 1.64
C LEU A 167 9.72 -2.21 0.78
N LEU A 168 11.01 -1.90 0.98
CA LEU A 168 12.10 -2.49 0.21
C LEU A 168 12.26 -3.99 0.50
N GLU A 169 12.13 -4.43 1.75
CA GLU A 169 12.15 -5.84 2.10
C GLU A 169 10.99 -6.62 1.46
N CYS A 170 9.81 -6.02 1.41
CA CYS A 170 8.65 -6.62 0.71
C CYS A 170 8.87 -6.66 -0.81
N TRP A 171 9.43 -5.58 -1.37
CA TRP A 171 9.78 -5.50 -2.79
C TRP A 171 10.82 -6.57 -3.16
N ASP A 172 11.90 -6.69 -2.39
CA ASP A 172 12.93 -7.72 -2.59
C ASP A 172 12.35 -9.13 -2.55
N ARG A 173 11.46 -9.42 -1.60
CA ARG A 173 10.76 -10.72 -1.54
C ARG A 173 9.91 -10.98 -2.78
N ALA A 174 9.24 -9.95 -3.31
CA ALA A 174 8.38 -10.10 -4.47
C ALA A 174 9.16 -10.32 -5.77
N VAL A 175 10.33 -9.69 -5.91
CA VAL A 175 11.19 -9.80 -7.10
C VAL A 175 11.98 -11.12 -7.11
N ASN A 176 12.30 -11.67 -5.94
CA ASN A 176 13.12 -12.89 -5.81
C ASN A 176 12.30 -14.17 -5.56
N LEU A 177 11.02 -14.19 -5.95
CA LEU A 177 10.16 -15.37 -5.87
C LEU A 177 10.58 -16.48 -6.82
#